data_c61478e445fd14016aea8d039d8a2589
#
_entry.id   c61478e445fd14016aea8d039d8a2589
#
_cell.length_a   1.000
_cell.length_b   1.000
_cell.length_c   1.000
_cell.angle_alpha   90.00
_cell.angle_beta   90.00
_cell.angle_gamma   90.00
#
_symmetry.space_group_name_H-M   'P 1'
#
loop_
_entity.id
_entity.type
_entity.pdbx_description
1 polymer ?
#
loop_
_entity_poly.entity_id
_entity_poly.type
_entity_poly.pdbx_seq_one_letter_code
_entity_poly.pdbx_strand_id
1 'polypeptide(L)'
;MKNSDHDGLRSWWQSFQDPMLDSLVDQVLARNQDLDIALARLRQARAEREQIASSSGPTVSAGGSGEARRSSKALTSQSGGESRAWHLGFDASWEPDLFGGTRRALEAADAGIEALAADHRALQVSLAAELVSSYAGLRATQQRLGIVRDNIRTLVDAERLAGQAHRMGLGTLADVMQARAERETAEAQPPLMEADIARFSHAIGVLAGGFPEDGHAALAKLSPMLTMRTPVPLSLPSEVIRQRPDLRADERRLAAASAQIGVAEAERFPRFRIPLGIGTTASIIHSLFSGASLAWSAGMQGSQSLYDGGRARAGVTAAQANADAARLVYEKDVRLALRDVEDALVTWTSERQRQVSLSKAVAASQQALEHSTRLYGRGLSAYLPVLVAQRTVNQARDEQVLSQLEEVRGIIALYRSMGAGQSARCDTAPCRPGDLSSVKTELHHGSGTSSPLAFSPK
;
A
#
# COMPACT_ATOMS: atom_id res chain seq x y z
N MET A 1 -18.56 -27.04 2.46
CA MET A 1 -18.39 -26.23 1.25
C MET A 1 -18.03 -24.76 1.52
N LYS A 2 -18.11 -24.22 2.76
CA LYS A 2 -17.82 -22.78 3.04
C LYS A 2 -16.35 -22.40 3.26
N ASN A 3 -15.43 -23.34 3.53
CA ASN A 3 -14.01 -23.00 3.80
C ASN A 3 -13.14 -22.94 2.54
N SER A 4 -13.53 -23.61 1.44
CA SER A 4 -12.75 -23.60 0.19
C SER A 4 -12.85 -22.28 -0.59
N ASP A 5 -13.97 -21.56 -0.49
CA ASP A 5 -14.17 -20.29 -1.19
C ASP A 5 -13.36 -19.13 -0.56
N HIS A 6 -13.15 -19.18 0.76
CA HIS A 6 -12.33 -18.18 1.46
C HIS A 6 -10.83 -18.31 1.19
N ASP A 7 -10.31 -19.53 1.00
CA ASP A 7 -8.89 -19.73 0.65
C ASP A 7 -8.60 -19.31 -0.80
N GLY A 8 -9.55 -19.50 -1.72
CA GLY A 8 -9.45 -19.07 -3.11
C GLY A 8 -9.40 -17.54 -3.28
N LEU A 9 -10.03 -16.78 -2.40
CA LEU A 9 -9.97 -15.32 -2.41
C LEU A 9 -8.62 -14.77 -1.87
N ARG A 10 -7.95 -15.52 -1.01
CA ARG A 10 -6.66 -15.10 -0.40
C ARG A 10 -5.50 -15.13 -1.37
N SER A 11 -5.51 -16.07 -2.32
CA SER A 11 -4.46 -16.28 -3.32
C SER A 11 -5.04 -16.32 -4.74
N TRP A 12 -5.91 -15.38 -5.04
CA TRP A 12 -6.66 -15.32 -6.32
C TRP A 12 -5.74 -15.30 -7.56
N TRP A 13 -4.52 -14.75 -7.46
CA TRP A 13 -3.56 -14.71 -8.56
C TRP A 13 -3.09 -16.11 -8.99
N GLN A 14 -3.14 -17.11 -8.10
CA GLN A 14 -2.84 -18.51 -8.44
C GLN A 14 -3.81 -19.09 -9.48
N SER A 15 -4.99 -18.48 -9.66
CA SER A 15 -5.95 -18.87 -10.70
C SER A 15 -5.42 -18.66 -12.12
N PHE A 16 -4.38 -17.84 -12.30
CA PHE A 16 -3.68 -17.67 -13.57
C PHE A 16 -2.67 -18.78 -13.86
N GLN A 17 -2.31 -19.61 -12.88
CA GLN A 17 -1.39 -20.75 -13.01
C GLN A 17 -0.02 -20.36 -13.58
N ASP A 18 0.51 -19.20 -13.18
CA ASP A 18 1.84 -18.70 -13.52
C ASP A 18 2.76 -18.72 -12.30
N PRO A 19 3.70 -19.70 -12.19
CA PRO A 19 4.59 -19.82 -11.03
C PRO A 19 5.50 -18.60 -10.81
N MET A 20 5.83 -17.87 -11.91
CA MET A 20 6.61 -16.65 -11.79
C MET A 20 5.79 -15.56 -11.10
N LEU A 21 4.53 -15.41 -11.50
CA LEU A 21 3.60 -14.46 -10.87
C LEU A 21 3.42 -14.80 -9.38
N ASP A 22 3.20 -16.06 -9.04
CA ASP A 22 3.05 -16.51 -7.65
C ASP A 22 4.27 -16.12 -6.80
N SER A 23 5.49 -16.42 -7.31
CA SER A 23 6.72 -16.05 -6.63
C SER A 23 6.89 -14.54 -6.46
N LEU A 24 6.50 -13.73 -7.45
CA LEU A 24 6.58 -12.27 -7.37
C LEU A 24 5.60 -11.69 -6.35
N VAL A 25 4.37 -12.20 -6.29
CA VAL A 25 3.40 -11.78 -5.28
C VAL A 25 3.90 -12.11 -3.87
N ASP A 26 4.45 -13.31 -3.66
CA ASP A 26 5.02 -13.70 -2.37
C ASP A 26 6.19 -12.78 -1.97
N GLN A 27 7.04 -12.37 -2.92
CA GLN A 27 8.12 -11.41 -2.67
C GLN A 27 7.58 -10.03 -2.29
N VAL A 28 6.57 -9.51 -3.01
CA VAL A 28 5.92 -8.23 -2.67
C VAL A 28 5.36 -8.27 -1.25
N LEU A 29 4.58 -9.29 -0.92
CA LEU A 29 3.97 -9.41 0.40
C LEU A 29 4.99 -9.60 1.54
N ALA A 30 6.21 -10.07 1.21
CA ALA A 30 7.26 -10.31 2.20
C ALA A 30 8.27 -9.17 2.33
N ARG A 31 8.48 -8.34 1.30
CA ARG A 31 9.63 -7.41 1.23
C ARG A 31 9.27 -5.99 0.80
N ASN A 32 8.01 -5.70 0.48
CA ASN A 32 7.62 -4.38 0.04
C ASN A 32 7.75 -3.37 1.18
N GLN A 33 8.43 -2.24 0.92
CA GLN A 33 8.73 -1.22 1.93
C GLN A 33 7.48 -0.48 2.43
N ASP A 34 6.43 -0.35 1.62
CA ASP A 34 5.20 0.30 2.06
C ASP A 34 4.48 -0.54 3.14
N LEU A 35 4.57 -1.88 3.06
CA LEU A 35 4.09 -2.78 4.11
C LEU A 35 4.90 -2.63 5.39
N ASP A 36 6.22 -2.51 5.29
CA ASP A 36 7.10 -2.28 6.45
C ASP A 36 6.82 -0.91 7.11
N ILE A 37 6.57 0.13 6.31
CA ILE A 37 6.16 1.45 6.80
C ILE A 37 4.81 1.35 7.51
N ALA A 38 3.83 0.65 6.97
CA ALA A 38 2.54 0.45 7.61
C ALA A 38 2.67 -0.31 8.95
N LEU A 39 3.52 -1.33 9.02
CA LEU A 39 3.84 -2.04 10.26
C LEU A 39 4.57 -1.15 11.28
N ALA A 40 5.44 -0.25 10.83
CA ALA A 40 6.10 0.72 11.71
C ALA A 40 5.08 1.69 12.32
N ARG A 41 4.13 2.19 11.53
CA ARG A 41 3.02 3.05 11.99
C ARG A 41 2.13 2.32 13.01
N LEU A 42 1.85 1.03 12.78
CA LEU A 42 1.10 0.21 13.73
C LEU A 42 1.84 0.06 15.07
N ARG A 43 3.16 -0.13 15.05
CA ARG A 43 4.00 -0.17 16.27
C ARG A 43 4.01 1.18 16.98
N GLN A 44 4.09 2.28 16.25
CA GLN A 44 4.00 3.63 16.80
C GLN A 44 2.67 3.84 17.52
N ALA A 45 1.53 3.53 16.87
CA ALA A 45 0.21 3.70 17.49
C ALA A 45 0.05 2.85 18.77
N ARG A 46 0.62 1.65 18.81
CA ARG A 46 0.64 0.82 20.04
C ARG A 46 1.43 1.48 21.16
N ALA A 47 2.59 2.06 20.87
CA ALA A 47 3.39 2.78 21.86
C ALA A 47 2.66 4.06 22.35
N GLU A 48 1.98 4.78 21.47
CA GLU A 48 1.16 5.94 21.83
C GLU A 48 -0.03 5.53 22.74
N ARG A 49 -0.65 4.40 22.44
CA ARG A 49 -1.68 3.82 23.30
C ARG A 49 -1.15 3.48 24.69
N GLU A 50 0.08 2.95 24.80
CA GLU A 50 0.75 2.69 26.10
C GLU A 50 1.04 4.00 26.84
N GLN A 51 1.40 5.08 26.15
CA GLN A 51 1.55 6.42 26.74
C GLN A 51 0.22 6.90 27.35
N ILE A 52 -0.90 6.72 26.62
CA ILE A 52 -2.22 7.06 27.17
C ILE A 52 -2.53 6.18 28.40
N ALA A 53 -2.25 4.88 28.32
CA ALA A 53 -2.49 3.94 29.44
C ALA A 53 -1.67 4.30 30.67
N SER A 54 -0.45 4.81 30.51
CA SER A 54 0.39 5.22 31.61
C SER A 54 -0.20 6.36 32.45
N SER A 55 -1.05 7.20 31.84
CA SER A 55 -1.75 8.29 32.56
C SER A 55 -2.82 7.79 33.52
N SER A 56 -3.25 6.53 33.46
CA SER A 56 -4.16 5.91 34.42
C SER A 56 -3.48 5.55 35.75
N GLY A 57 -2.14 5.50 35.77
CA GLY A 57 -1.34 5.20 36.96
C GLY A 57 -0.66 6.44 37.59
N PRO A 58 -0.01 6.27 38.75
CA PRO A 58 0.77 7.34 39.34
C PRO A 58 2.06 7.59 38.56
N THR A 59 2.44 8.86 38.45
CA THR A 59 3.76 9.28 37.95
C THR A 59 4.64 9.56 39.17
N VAL A 60 5.84 8.96 39.24
CA VAL A 60 6.82 9.18 40.27
C VAL A 60 8.05 9.87 39.71
N SER A 61 8.45 10.98 40.30
CA SER A 61 9.63 11.74 39.91
C SER A 61 10.57 11.93 41.11
N ALA A 62 11.87 11.97 40.85
CA ALA A 62 12.88 12.39 41.79
C ALA A 62 13.33 13.81 41.45
N GLY A 63 13.35 14.69 42.42
CA GLY A 63 13.72 16.07 42.21
C GLY A 63 14.64 16.61 43.29
N GLY A 64 15.51 17.54 42.89
CA GLY A 64 16.30 18.31 43.83
C GLY A 64 16.26 19.79 43.43
N SER A 65 16.08 20.67 44.39
CA SER A 65 16.12 22.12 44.18
C SER A 65 16.89 22.86 45.23
N GLY A 66 17.51 23.98 44.88
CA GLY A 66 18.10 24.94 45.80
C GLY A 66 17.54 26.32 45.47
N GLU A 67 16.93 26.97 46.45
CA GLU A 67 16.37 28.31 46.32
C GLU A 67 17.05 29.25 47.31
N ALA A 68 17.45 30.42 46.83
CA ALA A 68 17.86 31.53 47.69
C ALA A 68 16.92 32.70 47.41
N ARG A 69 16.22 33.16 48.45
CA ARG A 69 15.21 34.21 48.34
C ARG A 69 15.50 35.33 49.34
N ARG A 70 15.45 36.56 48.87
CA ARG A 70 15.47 37.76 49.69
C ARG A 70 14.11 38.44 49.62
N SER A 71 13.40 38.49 50.74
CA SER A 71 12.12 39.17 50.83
C SER A 71 12.34 40.68 51.04
N SER A 72 11.57 41.53 50.35
CA SER A 72 11.58 42.97 50.48
C SER A 72 11.07 43.36 51.88
N LYS A 73 11.80 44.30 52.54
CA LYS A 73 11.36 44.88 53.83
C LYS A 73 10.04 45.67 53.73
N ALA A 74 9.67 46.06 52.51
CA ALA A 74 8.41 46.80 52.26
C ALA A 74 7.17 45.89 52.31
N LEU A 75 7.32 44.56 52.22
CA LEU A 75 6.21 43.61 52.18
C LEU A 75 6.02 42.81 53.46
N THR A 76 6.96 42.89 54.40
CA THR A 76 6.89 42.17 55.68
C THR A 76 7.22 43.10 56.81
N SER A 77 6.35 43.20 57.80
CA SER A 77 6.55 43.99 59.04
C SER A 77 7.60 43.36 59.99
N GLN A 78 8.14 42.21 59.66
CA GLN A 78 9.26 41.55 60.38
C GLN A 78 10.43 41.38 59.44
N SER A 79 11.61 41.83 59.88
CA SER A 79 12.95 41.83 59.27
C SER A 79 13.08 41.03 57.97
N GLY A 80 13.13 41.72 56.83
CA GLY A 80 13.46 41.13 55.54
C GLY A 80 14.83 40.43 55.61
N GLY A 81 14.82 39.12 55.52
CA GLY A 81 16.01 38.27 55.59
C GLY A 81 16.21 37.48 54.31
N GLU A 82 17.43 37.05 54.08
CA GLU A 82 17.72 36.02 53.09
C GLU A 82 17.29 34.66 53.69
N SER A 83 16.50 33.91 52.91
CA SER A 83 16.18 32.51 53.17
C SER A 83 16.80 31.64 52.12
N ARG A 84 17.39 30.55 52.49
CA ARG A 84 17.89 29.51 51.60
C ARG A 84 17.16 28.22 51.93
N ALA A 85 16.72 27.50 50.91
CA ALA A 85 16.06 26.21 51.04
C ALA A 85 16.66 25.23 50.05
N TRP A 86 17.05 24.10 50.53
CA TRP A 86 17.48 22.96 49.74
C TRP A 86 16.46 21.86 49.91
N HIS A 87 16.02 21.27 48.80
CA HIS A 87 15.07 20.17 48.76
C HIS A 87 15.63 19.02 47.92
N LEU A 88 15.45 17.79 48.42
CA LEU A 88 15.73 16.57 47.68
C LEU A 88 14.64 15.56 48.06
N GLY A 89 13.96 15.00 47.08
CA GLY A 89 12.85 14.09 47.36
C GLY A 89 12.29 13.38 46.14
N PHE A 90 11.27 12.58 46.45
CA PHE A 90 10.43 11.92 45.47
C PHE A 90 9.02 12.49 45.55
N ASP A 91 8.48 12.85 44.41
CA ASP A 91 7.12 13.31 44.26
C ASP A 91 6.35 12.30 43.41
N ALA A 92 5.18 11.90 43.88
CA ALA A 92 4.24 11.09 43.13
C ALA A 92 2.96 11.90 42.86
N SER A 93 2.38 11.74 41.70
CA SER A 93 1.11 12.38 41.39
C SER A 93 0.24 11.40 40.61
N TRP A 94 -1.00 11.27 41.02
CA TRP A 94 -1.97 10.42 40.36
C TRP A 94 -3.27 11.18 40.12
N GLU A 95 -3.81 11.06 38.90
CA GLU A 95 -5.11 11.62 38.53
C GLU A 95 -6.08 10.46 38.20
N PRO A 96 -6.92 10.05 39.16
CA PRO A 96 -7.88 8.96 38.93
C PRO A 96 -8.93 9.34 37.91
N ASP A 97 -9.18 8.44 36.95
CA ASP A 97 -10.16 8.65 35.84
C ASP A 97 -11.59 8.45 36.34
N LEU A 98 -12.12 9.42 37.10
CA LEU A 98 -13.46 9.36 37.68
C LEU A 98 -14.57 9.53 36.62
N PHE A 99 -14.30 10.31 35.57
CA PHE A 99 -15.29 10.68 34.54
C PHE A 99 -15.05 9.97 33.22
N GLY A 100 -14.08 9.07 33.14
CA GLY A 100 -13.85 8.18 31.99
C GLY A 100 -13.11 8.82 30.84
N GLY A 101 -12.45 9.96 31.02
CA GLY A 101 -11.67 10.61 29.99
C GLY A 101 -10.54 9.74 29.44
N THR A 102 -9.74 9.16 30.35
CA THR A 102 -8.65 8.24 29.98
C THR A 102 -9.18 6.94 29.37
N ARG A 103 -10.27 6.36 29.90
CA ARG A 103 -10.90 5.17 29.32
C ARG A 103 -11.38 5.41 27.89
N ARG A 104 -12.02 6.56 27.61
CA ARG A 104 -12.44 6.93 26.28
C ARG A 104 -11.27 7.23 25.36
N ALA A 105 -10.19 7.81 25.85
CA ALA A 105 -8.96 8.00 25.08
C ALA A 105 -8.31 6.67 24.70
N LEU A 106 -8.31 5.68 25.60
CA LEU A 106 -7.84 4.33 25.30
C LEU A 106 -8.73 3.63 24.29
N GLU A 107 -10.05 3.74 24.41
CA GLU A 107 -11.01 3.20 23.41
C GLU A 107 -10.76 3.80 22.03
N ALA A 108 -10.52 5.11 21.94
CA ALA A 108 -10.19 5.78 20.69
C ALA A 108 -8.85 5.28 20.11
N ALA A 109 -7.83 5.10 20.96
CA ALA A 109 -6.52 4.59 20.55
C ALA A 109 -6.61 3.14 20.07
N ASP A 110 -7.33 2.27 20.79
CA ASP A 110 -7.55 0.87 20.40
C ASP A 110 -8.27 0.77 19.05
N ALA A 111 -9.32 1.56 18.84
CA ALA A 111 -10.01 1.65 17.55
C ALA A 111 -9.09 2.18 16.44
N GLY A 112 -8.21 3.14 16.74
CA GLY A 112 -7.20 3.66 15.81
C GLY A 112 -6.17 2.58 15.41
N ILE A 113 -5.74 1.75 16.35
CA ILE A 113 -4.85 0.60 16.09
C ILE A 113 -5.54 -0.42 15.17
N GLU A 114 -6.81 -0.71 15.42
CA GLU A 114 -7.60 -1.62 14.58
C GLU A 114 -7.78 -1.05 13.16
N ALA A 115 -7.97 0.27 13.02
CA ALA A 115 -8.03 0.93 11.73
C ALA A 115 -6.71 0.78 10.96
N LEU A 116 -5.57 1.05 11.60
CA LEU A 116 -4.24 0.88 10.97
C LEU A 116 -3.94 -0.57 10.59
N ALA A 117 -4.41 -1.53 11.39
CA ALA A 117 -4.28 -2.96 11.06
C ALA A 117 -5.14 -3.33 9.84
N ALA A 118 -6.30 -2.72 9.68
CA ALA A 118 -7.16 -2.88 8.51
C ALA A 118 -6.56 -2.19 7.28
N ASP A 119 -5.97 -0.99 7.42
CA ASP A 119 -5.22 -0.31 6.36
C ASP A 119 -4.05 -1.14 5.83
N HIS A 120 -3.30 -1.78 6.72
CA HIS A 120 -2.21 -2.67 6.31
C HIS A 120 -2.74 -3.82 5.42
N ARG A 121 -3.90 -4.40 5.74
CA ARG A 121 -4.52 -5.43 4.89
C ARG A 121 -5.03 -4.85 3.56
N ALA A 122 -5.61 -3.66 3.57
CA ALA A 122 -6.02 -2.97 2.35
C ALA A 122 -4.83 -2.69 1.41
N LEU A 123 -3.68 -2.34 1.99
CA LEU A 123 -2.44 -2.14 1.27
C LEU A 123 -1.93 -3.45 0.64
N GLN A 124 -2.00 -4.59 1.34
CA GLN A 124 -1.66 -5.90 0.77
C GLN A 124 -2.50 -6.21 -0.47
N VAL A 125 -3.82 -6.01 -0.40
CA VAL A 125 -4.74 -6.19 -1.53
C VAL A 125 -4.36 -5.29 -2.70
N SER A 126 -4.05 -4.02 -2.43
CA SER A 126 -3.69 -3.05 -3.46
C SER A 126 -2.37 -3.37 -4.14
N LEU A 127 -1.34 -3.73 -3.37
CA LEU A 127 -0.01 -4.08 -3.90
C LEU A 127 -0.04 -5.37 -4.71
N ALA A 128 -0.79 -6.38 -4.28
CA ALA A 128 -0.99 -7.61 -5.05
C ALA A 128 -1.67 -7.29 -6.40
N ALA A 129 -2.73 -6.48 -6.39
CA ALA A 129 -3.43 -6.08 -7.61
C ALA A 129 -2.54 -5.26 -8.55
N GLU A 130 -1.74 -4.34 -8.02
CA GLU A 130 -0.81 -3.52 -8.78
C GLU A 130 0.30 -4.37 -9.42
N LEU A 131 0.89 -5.31 -8.67
CA LEU A 131 1.87 -6.24 -9.22
C LEU A 131 1.28 -7.06 -10.36
N VAL A 132 0.12 -7.70 -10.15
CA VAL A 132 -0.53 -8.53 -11.19
C VAL A 132 -0.87 -7.71 -12.41
N SER A 133 -1.33 -6.45 -12.25
CA SER A 133 -1.61 -5.53 -13.35
C SER A 133 -0.34 -5.14 -14.13
N SER A 134 0.74 -4.84 -13.43
CA SER A 134 2.05 -4.53 -14.04
C SER A 134 2.61 -5.73 -14.79
N TYR A 135 2.51 -6.92 -14.21
CA TYR A 135 2.93 -8.16 -14.83
C TYR A 135 2.09 -8.48 -16.09
N ALA A 136 0.76 -8.31 -16.02
CA ALA A 136 -0.11 -8.47 -17.18
C ALA A 136 0.25 -7.48 -18.30
N GLY A 137 0.52 -6.21 -17.96
CA GLY A 137 0.99 -5.19 -18.88
C GLY A 137 2.31 -5.56 -19.56
N LEU A 138 3.27 -6.09 -18.80
CA LEU A 138 4.53 -6.62 -19.30
C LEU A 138 4.30 -7.71 -20.35
N ARG A 139 3.49 -8.75 -20.01
CA ARG A 139 3.21 -9.88 -20.90
C ARG A 139 2.47 -9.46 -22.17
N ALA A 140 1.51 -8.55 -22.04
CA ALA A 140 0.82 -7.99 -23.19
C ALA A 140 1.78 -7.23 -24.14
N THR A 141 2.65 -6.37 -23.59
CA THR A 141 3.63 -5.62 -24.38
C THR A 141 4.64 -6.53 -25.05
N GLN A 142 5.09 -7.60 -24.39
CA GLN A 142 5.97 -8.62 -24.96
C GLN A 142 5.29 -9.34 -26.13
N GLN A 143 4.02 -9.70 -26.01
CA GLN A 143 3.26 -10.36 -27.08
C GLN A 143 3.06 -9.41 -28.27
N ARG A 144 2.72 -8.14 -28.02
CA ARG A 144 2.59 -7.11 -29.07
C ARG A 144 3.92 -6.89 -29.79
N LEU A 145 5.04 -6.83 -29.07
CA LEU A 145 6.37 -6.74 -29.66
C LEU A 145 6.66 -7.93 -30.59
N GLY A 146 6.22 -9.13 -30.20
CA GLY A 146 6.29 -10.33 -31.06
C GLY A 146 5.52 -10.14 -32.38
N ILE A 147 4.27 -9.64 -32.31
CA ILE A 147 3.42 -9.36 -33.48
C ILE A 147 4.09 -8.33 -34.40
N VAL A 148 4.63 -7.24 -33.84
CA VAL A 148 5.33 -6.20 -34.62
C VAL A 148 6.58 -6.75 -35.28
N ARG A 149 7.39 -7.54 -34.60
CA ARG A 149 8.59 -8.17 -35.18
C ARG A 149 8.25 -9.14 -36.32
N ASP A 150 7.17 -9.92 -36.16
CA ASP A 150 6.68 -10.79 -37.24
C ASP A 150 6.18 -9.99 -38.42
N ASN A 151 5.48 -8.86 -38.20
CA ASN A 151 5.07 -7.95 -39.22
C ASN A 151 6.25 -7.35 -39.98
N ILE A 152 7.30 -6.90 -39.28
CA ILE A 152 8.52 -6.37 -39.92
C ILE A 152 9.15 -7.41 -40.86
N ARG A 153 9.27 -8.66 -40.40
CA ARG A 153 9.78 -9.75 -41.26
C ARG A 153 8.97 -9.90 -42.55
N THR A 154 7.64 -9.87 -42.43
CA THR A 154 6.74 -9.93 -43.60
C THR A 154 6.90 -8.73 -44.51
N LEU A 155 7.07 -7.53 -43.97
CA LEU A 155 7.26 -6.30 -44.76
C LEU A 155 8.64 -6.25 -45.44
N VAL A 156 9.68 -6.79 -44.86
CA VAL A 156 11.00 -6.98 -45.52
C VAL A 156 10.89 -7.88 -46.74
N ASP A 157 10.17 -9.00 -46.63
CA ASP A 157 9.91 -9.89 -47.75
C ASP A 157 9.06 -9.23 -48.82
N ALA A 158 8.07 -8.43 -48.44
CA ALA A 158 7.21 -7.70 -49.35
C ALA A 158 7.97 -6.63 -50.14
N GLU A 159 8.83 -5.83 -49.47
CA GLU A 159 9.71 -4.85 -50.18
C GLU A 159 10.62 -5.54 -51.18
N ARG A 160 11.21 -6.68 -50.78
CA ARG A 160 12.06 -7.48 -51.68
C ARG A 160 11.30 -7.96 -52.92
N LEU A 161 10.07 -8.45 -52.76
CA LEU A 161 9.22 -8.92 -53.85
C LEU A 161 8.79 -7.76 -54.78
N ALA A 162 8.36 -6.62 -54.22
CA ALA A 162 8.04 -5.43 -54.99
C ALA A 162 9.23 -4.92 -55.81
N GLY A 163 10.44 -4.92 -55.20
CA GLY A 163 11.68 -4.57 -55.91
C GLY A 163 12.04 -5.55 -57.02
N GLN A 164 11.78 -6.84 -56.89
CA GLN A 164 11.96 -7.83 -57.95
C GLN A 164 10.97 -7.61 -59.08
N ALA A 165 9.67 -7.41 -58.79
CA ALA A 165 8.63 -7.14 -59.79
C ALA A 165 8.94 -5.88 -60.59
N HIS A 166 9.41 -4.81 -59.91
CA HIS A 166 9.81 -3.57 -60.61
C HIS A 166 10.97 -3.79 -61.58
N ARG A 167 12.03 -4.53 -61.18
CA ARG A 167 13.17 -4.84 -62.06
C ARG A 167 12.77 -5.66 -63.28
N MET A 168 11.75 -6.47 -63.16
CA MET A 168 11.18 -7.26 -64.26
C MET A 168 10.16 -6.49 -65.11
N GLY A 169 9.89 -5.20 -64.81
CA GLY A 169 8.89 -4.39 -65.47
C GLY A 169 7.42 -4.76 -65.18
N LEU A 170 7.19 -5.58 -64.11
CA LEU A 170 5.88 -6.08 -63.69
C LEU A 170 5.26 -5.27 -62.54
N GLY A 171 6.00 -4.33 -61.96
CA GLY A 171 5.58 -3.47 -60.84
C GLY A 171 6.07 -2.04 -61.01
N THR A 172 5.51 -1.13 -60.24
CA THR A 172 5.85 0.30 -60.29
C THR A 172 6.89 0.65 -59.22
N LEU A 173 7.64 1.74 -59.40
CA LEU A 173 8.50 2.29 -58.34
C LEU A 173 7.68 2.73 -57.12
N ALA A 174 6.43 3.17 -57.31
CA ALA A 174 5.52 3.54 -56.25
C ALA A 174 5.24 2.36 -55.31
N ASP A 175 5.07 1.14 -55.82
CA ASP A 175 4.86 -0.08 -55.02
C ASP A 175 6.08 -0.36 -54.12
N VAL A 176 7.31 -0.17 -54.64
CA VAL A 176 8.54 -0.36 -53.89
C VAL A 176 8.65 0.68 -52.77
N MET A 177 8.39 1.95 -53.09
CA MET A 177 8.47 3.04 -52.09
C MET A 177 7.38 2.88 -51.02
N GLN A 178 6.19 2.43 -51.37
CA GLN A 178 5.12 2.14 -50.42
C GLN A 178 5.49 1.00 -49.47
N ALA A 179 5.99 -0.13 -50.01
CA ALA A 179 6.44 -1.25 -49.19
C ALA A 179 7.57 -0.85 -48.23
N ARG A 180 8.51 -0.01 -48.71
CA ARG A 180 9.59 0.53 -47.86
C ARG A 180 9.06 1.44 -46.79
N ALA A 181 8.16 2.37 -47.08
CA ALA A 181 7.57 3.27 -46.09
C ALA A 181 6.84 2.50 -44.97
N GLU A 182 6.12 1.43 -45.34
CA GLU A 182 5.48 0.54 -44.33
C GLU A 182 6.49 -0.15 -43.45
N ARG A 183 7.58 -0.69 -44.01
CA ARG A 183 8.64 -1.32 -43.22
C ARG A 183 9.30 -0.35 -42.23
N GLU A 184 9.71 0.83 -42.71
CA GLU A 184 10.34 1.86 -41.87
C GLU A 184 9.38 2.32 -40.75
N THR A 185 8.09 2.46 -41.05
CA THR A 185 7.06 2.80 -40.05
C THR A 185 6.91 1.71 -38.98
N ALA A 186 6.94 0.43 -39.40
CA ALA A 186 6.86 -0.69 -38.50
C ALA A 186 8.13 -0.81 -37.62
N GLU A 187 9.32 -0.58 -38.19
CA GLU A 187 10.60 -0.60 -37.51
C GLU A 187 10.76 0.51 -36.43
N ALA A 188 9.97 1.56 -36.50
CA ALA A 188 9.94 2.61 -35.50
C ALA A 188 9.21 2.20 -34.19
N GLN A 189 8.42 1.11 -34.20
CA GLN A 189 7.61 0.70 -33.03
C GLN A 189 8.38 -0.10 -31.95
N PRO A 190 9.25 -1.06 -32.30
CA PRO A 190 9.94 -1.91 -31.30
C PRO A 190 10.66 -1.14 -30.20
N PRO A 191 11.42 -0.05 -30.44
CA PRO A 191 12.13 0.67 -29.39
C PRO A 191 11.19 1.23 -28.31
N LEU A 192 10.00 1.67 -28.67
CA LEU A 192 9.00 2.17 -27.71
C LEU A 192 8.46 1.03 -26.84
N MET A 193 8.15 -0.12 -27.46
CA MET A 193 7.66 -1.29 -26.73
C MET A 193 8.74 -1.89 -25.82
N GLU A 194 10.00 -1.89 -26.24
CA GLU A 194 11.14 -2.32 -25.42
C GLU A 194 11.34 -1.40 -24.22
N ALA A 195 11.17 -0.10 -24.40
CA ALA A 195 11.18 0.86 -23.27
C ALA A 195 10.02 0.61 -22.31
N ASP A 196 8.82 0.29 -22.80
CA ASP A 196 7.68 -0.03 -21.92
C ASP A 196 7.89 -1.35 -21.17
N ILE A 197 8.46 -2.38 -21.81
CA ILE A 197 8.87 -3.64 -21.17
C ILE A 197 9.87 -3.35 -20.03
N ALA A 198 10.86 -2.50 -20.27
CA ALA A 198 11.82 -2.09 -19.25
C ALA A 198 11.13 -1.36 -18.09
N ARG A 199 10.21 -0.43 -18.37
CA ARG A 199 9.44 0.29 -17.33
C ARG A 199 8.61 -0.66 -16.46
N PHE A 200 7.91 -1.62 -17.06
CA PHE A 200 7.17 -2.64 -16.30
C PHE A 200 8.11 -3.50 -15.45
N SER A 201 9.26 -3.90 -16.00
CA SER A 201 10.25 -4.68 -15.24
C SER A 201 10.79 -3.89 -14.05
N HIS A 202 11.10 -2.60 -14.22
CA HIS A 202 11.54 -1.72 -13.14
C HIS A 202 10.46 -1.57 -12.06
N ALA A 203 9.20 -1.35 -12.46
CA ALA A 203 8.09 -1.23 -11.52
C ALA A 203 7.91 -2.52 -10.69
N ILE A 204 7.97 -3.70 -11.34
CA ILE A 204 7.89 -5.00 -10.67
C ILE A 204 9.06 -5.18 -9.70
N GLY A 205 10.30 -4.83 -10.08
CA GLY A 205 11.48 -4.92 -9.23
C GLY A 205 11.32 -4.10 -7.95
N VAL A 206 10.87 -2.84 -8.07
CA VAL A 206 10.62 -1.97 -6.92
C VAL A 206 9.48 -2.48 -6.05
N LEU A 207 8.35 -2.91 -6.66
CA LEU A 207 7.24 -3.51 -5.91
C LEU A 207 7.67 -4.74 -5.11
N ALA A 208 8.57 -5.57 -5.66
CA ALA A 208 9.13 -6.74 -4.98
C ALA A 208 10.15 -6.39 -3.87
N GLY A 209 10.37 -5.10 -3.60
CA GLY A 209 11.28 -4.63 -2.56
C GLY A 209 12.75 -4.63 -2.95
N GLY A 210 13.06 -4.74 -4.26
CA GLY A 210 14.39 -4.69 -4.84
C GLY A 210 14.73 -3.38 -5.54
N PHE A 211 15.85 -3.36 -6.24
CA PHE A 211 16.22 -2.28 -7.14
C PHE A 211 15.54 -2.44 -8.52
N PRO A 212 15.41 -1.36 -9.31
CA PRO A 212 14.76 -1.44 -10.63
C PRO A 212 15.34 -2.50 -11.57
N GLU A 213 16.63 -2.82 -11.43
CA GLU A 213 17.33 -3.81 -12.26
C GLU A 213 17.12 -5.26 -11.78
N ASP A 214 16.64 -5.43 -10.56
CA ASP A 214 16.43 -6.76 -9.97
C ASP A 214 15.32 -7.51 -10.73
N GLY A 215 15.60 -8.74 -11.12
CA GLY A 215 14.65 -9.60 -11.84
C GLY A 215 14.49 -9.32 -13.33
N HIS A 216 15.13 -8.29 -13.90
CA HIS A 216 15.00 -7.93 -15.33
C HIS A 216 15.29 -9.13 -16.25
N ALA A 217 16.33 -9.89 -15.99
CA ALA A 217 16.69 -11.08 -16.79
C ALA A 217 15.61 -12.19 -16.75
N ALA A 218 14.98 -12.42 -15.59
CA ALA A 218 13.90 -13.39 -15.44
C ALA A 218 12.63 -12.95 -16.15
N LEU A 219 12.29 -11.65 -16.09
CA LEU A 219 11.13 -11.04 -16.71
C LEU A 219 11.28 -10.85 -18.24
N ALA A 220 12.52 -10.77 -18.74
CA ALA A 220 12.80 -10.66 -20.17
C ALA A 220 12.40 -11.93 -20.96
N LYS A 221 12.29 -13.09 -20.29
CA LYS A 221 11.83 -14.32 -20.96
C LYS A 221 10.37 -14.16 -21.39
N LEU A 222 10.13 -14.39 -22.70
CA LEU A 222 8.80 -14.39 -23.26
C LEU A 222 7.94 -15.47 -22.59
N SER A 223 6.73 -15.11 -22.17
CA SER A 223 5.72 -16.01 -21.62
C SER A 223 4.36 -15.61 -22.18
N PRO A 224 3.41 -16.55 -22.31
CA PRO A 224 2.08 -16.24 -22.82
C PRO A 224 1.36 -15.23 -21.90
N MET A 225 0.35 -14.56 -22.46
CA MET A 225 -0.55 -13.68 -21.73
C MET A 225 -1.28 -14.45 -20.61
N LEU A 226 -1.53 -13.78 -19.50
CA LEU A 226 -2.32 -14.34 -18.40
C LEU A 226 -3.73 -14.69 -18.89
N THR A 227 -4.18 -15.87 -18.57
CA THR A 227 -5.55 -16.34 -18.86
C THR A 227 -6.13 -16.99 -17.63
N MET A 228 -7.32 -16.53 -17.22
CA MET A 228 -8.01 -17.14 -16.09
C MET A 228 -8.73 -18.41 -16.55
N ARG A 229 -8.51 -19.51 -15.85
CA ARG A 229 -9.16 -20.81 -16.13
C ARG A 229 -10.27 -21.14 -15.14
N THR A 230 -10.26 -20.50 -13.99
CA THR A 230 -11.26 -20.73 -12.93
C THR A 230 -12.37 -19.65 -13.03
N PRO A 231 -13.63 -20.00 -12.92
CA PRO A 231 -14.70 -18.99 -12.90
C PRO A 231 -14.54 -18.07 -11.70
N VAL A 232 -14.75 -16.77 -11.90
CA VAL A 232 -14.71 -15.77 -10.84
C VAL A 232 -15.86 -16.05 -9.87
N PRO A 233 -15.61 -16.22 -8.57
CA PRO A 233 -16.67 -16.36 -7.59
C PRO A 233 -17.44 -15.03 -7.48
N LEU A 234 -18.69 -15.02 -7.93
CA LEU A 234 -19.57 -13.86 -7.78
C LEU A 234 -20.19 -13.90 -6.38
N SER A 235 -19.61 -13.16 -5.45
CA SER A 235 -20.17 -12.98 -4.11
C SER A 235 -21.29 -11.93 -4.13
N LEU A 236 -22.26 -12.05 -3.21
CA LEU A 236 -23.32 -11.05 -3.07
C LEU A 236 -22.71 -9.70 -2.63
N PRO A 237 -23.19 -8.56 -3.12
CA PRO A 237 -22.66 -7.22 -2.79
C PRO A 237 -22.56 -6.95 -1.28
N SER A 238 -23.50 -7.48 -0.48
CA SER A 238 -23.47 -7.34 0.98
C SER A 238 -22.35 -8.11 1.68
N GLU A 239 -21.90 -9.23 1.11
CA GLU A 239 -20.74 -9.99 1.64
C GLU A 239 -19.43 -9.31 1.28
N VAL A 240 -19.34 -8.72 0.09
CA VAL A 240 -18.19 -7.94 -0.37
C VAL A 240 -17.89 -6.79 0.58
N ILE A 241 -18.91 -6.00 0.96
CA ILE A 241 -18.76 -4.87 1.88
C ILE A 241 -18.14 -5.32 3.21
N ARG A 242 -18.57 -6.46 3.76
CA ARG A 242 -18.07 -6.98 5.05
C ARG A 242 -16.62 -7.47 4.99
N GLN A 243 -16.13 -7.84 3.82
CA GLN A 243 -14.79 -8.42 3.65
C GLN A 243 -13.74 -7.38 3.30
N ARG A 244 -14.12 -6.19 2.82
CA ARG A 244 -13.19 -5.13 2.43
C ARG A 244 -12.47 -4.54 3.65
N PRO A 245 -11.14 -4.61 3.66
CA PRO A 245 -10.37 -4.10 4.79
C PRO A 245 -10.36 -2.57 4.88
N ASP A 246 -10.47 -1.84 3.77
CA ASP A 246 -10.59 -0.39 3.72
C ASP A 246 -11.86 0.11 4.42
N LEU A 247 -13.02 -0.50 4.13
CA LEU A 247 -14.28 -0.18 4.80
C LEU A 247 -14.23 -0.51 6.29
N ARG A 248 -13.53 -1.58 6.66
CA ARG A 248 -13.31 -1.91 8.07
C ARG A 248 -12.42 -0.88 8.77
N ALA A 249 -11.43 -0.33 8.07
CA ALA A 249 -10.61 0.75 8.60
C ALA A 249 -11.46 2.00 8.88
N ASP A 250 -12.36 2.37 7.97
CA ASP A 250 -13.24 3.53 8.13
C ASP A 250 -14.25 3.34 9.26
N GLU A 251 -14.81 2.12 9.41
CA GLU A 251 -15.66 1.77 10.55
C GLU A 251 -14.91 1.97 11.89
N ARG A 252 -13.64 1.55 11.95
CA ARG A 252 -12.81 1.72 13.15
C ARG A 252 -12.42 3.18 13.39
N ARG A 253 -12.19 3.98 12.35
CA ARG A 253 -11.99 5.43 12.45
C ARG A 253 -13.22 6.13 12.98
N LEU A 254 -14.41 5.72 12.55
CA LEU A 254 -15.67 6.23 13.09
C LEU A 254 -15.81 5.89 14.58
N ALA A 255 -15.48 4.67 14.99
CA ALA A 255 -15.48 4.27 16.40
C ALA A 255 -14.48 5.11 17.22
N ALA A 256 -13.28 5.36 16.71
CA ALA A 256 -12.29 6.22 17.34
C ALA A 256 -12.80 7.66 17.52
N ALA A 257 -13.38 8.24 16.46
CA ALA A 257 -13.96 9.60 16.52
C ALA A 257 -15.14 9.69 17.50
N SER A 258 -15.97 8.65 17.57
CA SER A 258 -17.07 8.57 18.55
C SER A 258 -16.56 8.50 19.98
N ALA A 259 -15.48 7.76 20.26
CA ALA A 259 -14.86 7.71 21.57
C ALA A 259 -14.24 9.06 21.97
N GLN A 260 -13.71 9.83 21.01
CA GLN A 260 -13.19 11.19 21.24
C GLN A 260 -14.27 12.19 21.72
N ILE A 261 -15.53 11.99 21.38
CA ILE A 261 -16.62 12.79 21.96
C ILE A 261 -16.63 12.61 23.50
N GLY A 262 -16.49 11.37 23.98
CA GLY A 262 -16.45 11.09 25.40
C GLY A 262 -15.22 11.70 26.10
N VAL A 263 -14.08 11.80 25.43
CA VAL A 263 -12.90 12.50 25.93
C VAL A 263 -13.21 14.00 26.12
N ALA A 264 -13.79 14.62 25.08
CA ALA A 264 -14.16 16.04 25.13
C ALA A 264 -15.25 16.33 26.18
N GLU A 265 -16.19 15.41 26.39
CA GLU A 265 -17.19 15.52 27.44
C GLU A 265 -16.58 15.43 28.82
N ALA A 266 -15.59 14.54 29.04
CA ALA A 266 -14.89 14.39 30.30
C ALA A 266 -14.18 15.68 30.73
N GLU A 267 -13.73 16.51 29.79
CA GLU A 267 -13.12 17.83 30.09
C GLU A 267 -14.07 18.84 30.74
N ARG A 268 -15.36 18.59 30.71
CA ARG A 268 -16.39 19.43 31.37
C ARG A 268 -16.54 19.16 32.85
N PHE A 269 -15.95 18.09 33.37
CA PHE A 269 -16.06 17.65 34.75
C PHE A 269 -14.82 18.03 35.57
N PRO A 270 -14.93 18.05 36.91
CA PRO A 270 -13.79 18.31 37.81
C PRO A 270 -12.65 17.29 37.61
N ARG A 271 -11.42 17.78 37.64
CA ARG A 271 -10.23 16.93 37.71
C ARG A 271 -9.76 16.81 39.15
N PHE A 272 -9.48 15.59 39.58
CA PHE A 272 -8.97 15.27 40.90
C PHE A 272 -7.54 14.74 40.79
N ARG A 273 -6.63 15.36 41.57
CA ARG A 273 -5.24 14.96 41.62
C ARG A 273 -4.86 14.61 43.06
N ILE A 274 -4.13 13.54 43.22
CA ILE A 274 -3.59 13.07 44.51
C ILE A 274 -2.07 13.24 44.48
N PRO A 275 -1.51 14.37 44.96
CA PRO A 275 -0.09 14.55 45.13
C PRO A 275 0.39 13.85 46.42
N LEU A 276 1.53 13.18 46.30
CA LEU A 276 2.25 12.55 47.40
C LEU A 276 3.71 12.97 47.29
N GLY A 277 4.34 13.33 48.42
CA GLY A 277 5.75 13.71 48.41
C GLY A 277 6.45 13.15 49.68
N ILE A 278 7.68 12.72 49.50
CA ILE A 278 8.59 12.34 50.54
C ILE A 278 9.98 12.85 50.20
N GLY A 279 10.61 13.56 51.13
CA GLY A 279 11.92 14.12 50.86
C GLY A 279 12.53 14.78 52.06
N THR A 280 13.66 15.43 51.87
CA THR A 280 14.37 16.21 52.87
C THR A 280 14.39 17.67 52.47
N THR A 281 14.18 18.57 53.43
CA THR A 281 14.24 20.02 53.25
C THR A 281 15.10 20.63 54.35
N ALA A 282 16.09 21.45 53.95
CA ALA A 282 17.00 22.09 54.93
C ALA A 282 17.44 23.47 54.43
N SER A 283 17.75 24.37 55.37
CA SER A 283 18.31 25.70 55.07
C SER A 283 19.80 25.63 54.72
N ILE A 284 20.48 24.55 55.07
CA ILE A 284 21.90 24.33 54.81
C ILE A 284 22.05 22.95 54.14
N ILE A 285 22.85 22.87 53.10
CA ILE A 285 22.94 21.67 52.24
C ILE A 285 23.40 20.40 52.99
N HIS A 286 24.32 20.51 53.97
CA HIS A 286 24.79 19.35 54.72
C HIS A 286 23.71 18.79 55.67
N SER A 287 22.72 19.58 56.06
CA SER A 287 21.61 19.16 56.90
C SER A 287 20.53 18.39 56.16
N LEU A 288 20.58 18.31 54.83
CA LEU A 288 19.63 17.53 54.05
C LEU A 288 19.60 16.04 54.42
N PHE A 289 20.73 15.49 54.85
CA PHE A 289 20.85 14.07 55.18
C PHE A 289 20.64 13.76 56.68
N SER A 290 20.11 14.72 57.44
CA SER A 290 19.73 14.51 58.84
C SER A 290 18.30 14.02 58.94
N GLY A 291 18.00 13.14 59.92
CA GLY A 291 16.64 12.66 60.16
C GLY A 291 15.63 13.77 60.48
N ALA A 292 16.12 14.93 61.00
CA ALA A 292 15.29 16.12 61.27
C ALA A 292 14.82 16.85 60.02
N SER A 293 15.42 16.60 58.87
CA SER A 293 15.07 17.24 57.57
C SER A 293 14.00 16.45 56.81
N LEU A 294 13.67 15.22 57.23
CA LEU A 294 12.69 14.36 56.54
C LEU A 294 11.29 14.98 56.67
N ALA A 295 10.65 15.15 55.54
CA ALA A 295 9.28 15.63 55.41
C ALA A 295 8.49 14.74 54.44
N TRP A 296 7.21 14.60 54.70
CA TRP A 296 6.29 13.96 53.75
C TRP A 296 5.03 14.79 53.64
N SER A 297 4.37 14.68 52.47
CA SER A 297 3.09 15.32 52.22
C SER A 297 2.17 14.36 51.49
N ALA A 298 0.90 14.39 51.80
CA ALA A 298 -0.16 13.71 51.08
C ALA A 298 -1.35 14.63 50.99
N GLY A 299 -1.98 14.70 49.85
CA GLY A 299 -3.11 15.59 49.63
C GLY A 299 -4.05 15.11 48.54
N MET A 300 -5.19 15.76 48.46
CA MET A 300 -6.12 15.62 47.36
C MET A 300 -6.50 17.02 46.89
N GLN A 301 -6.43 17.26 45.59
CA GLN A 301 -6.77 18.54 44.95
C GLN A 301 -7.84 18.28 43.92
N GLY A 302 -8.93 19.05 43.98
CA GLY A 302 -9.97 19.09 42.93
C GLY A 302 -9.94 20.44 42.24
N SER A 303 -10.01 20.45 40.92
CA SER A 303 -10.10 21.68 40.14
C SER A 303 -11.22 21.58 39.11
N GLN A 304 -12.07 22.63 39.06
CA GLN A 304 -13.13 22.77 38.06
C GLN A 304 -13.10 24.19 37.50
N SER A 305 -13.09 24.29 36.16
CA SER A 305 -13.31 25.58 35.53
C SER A 305 -14.80 25.95 35.59
N LEU A 306 -15.14 27.00 36.27
CA LEU A 306 -16.54 27.46 36.37
C LEU A 306 -16.93 28.35 35.18
N TYR A 307 -15.95 29.04 34.59
CA TYR A 307 -16.12 29.87 33.41
C TYR A 307 -14.86 29.76 32.54
N ASP A 308 -15.02 29.27 31.31
CA ASP A 308 -13.92 29.02 30.36
C ASP A 308 -14.16 29.73 29.01
N GLY A 309 -15.12 30.68 28.95
CA GLY A 309 -15.50 31.33 27.69
C GLY A 309 -16.16 30.41 26.67
N GLY A 310 -16.64 29.23 27.10
CA GLY A 310 -17.30 28.25 26.23
C GLY A 310 -16.35 27.23 25.58
N ARG A 311 -15.07 27.20 26.00
CA ARG A 311 -14.04 26.31 25.41
C ARG A 311 -14.43 24.83 25.47
N ALA A 312 -14.83 24.32 26.63
CA ALA A 312 -15.20 22.92 26.78
C ALA A 312 -16.44 22.55 25.92
N ARG A 313 -17.44 23.44 25.85
CA ARG A 313 -18.62 23.22 24.96
C ARG A 313 -18.22 23.19 23.49
N ALA A 314 -17.37 24.13 23.05
CA ALA A 314 -16.87 24.16 21.68
C ALA A 314 -16.04 22.90 21.37
N GLY A 315 -15.26 22.37 22.33
CA GLY A 315 -14.54 21.11 22.18
C GLY A 315 -15.46 19.93 21.92
N VAL A 316 -16.54 19.79 22.66
CA VAL A 316 -17.56 18.73 22.41
C VAL A 316 -18.19 18.89 21.02
N THR A 317 -18.60 20.12 20.64
CA THR A 317 -19.18 20.37 19.32
C THR A 317 -18.21 20.02 18.20
N ALA A 318 -16.92 20.33 18.36
CA ALA A 318 -15.88 19.98 17.40
C ALA A 318 -15.70 18.45 17.28
N ALA A 319 -15.68 17.73 18.42
CA ALA A 319 -15.59 16.27 18.43
C ALA A 319 -16.83 15.61 17.77
N GLN A 320 -18.02 16.12 18.01
CA GLN A 320 -19.26 15.66 17.36
C GLN A 320 -19.19 15.86 15.84
N ALA A 321 -18.78 17.06 15.38
CA ALA A 321 -18.63 17.34 13.96
C ALA A 321 -17.58 16.43 13.29
N ASN A 322 -16.49 16.10 14.00
CA ASN A 322 -15.48 15.15 13.53
C ASN A 322 -16.04 13.72 13.39
N ALA A 323 -16.85 13.26 14.36
CA ALA A 323 -17.52 11.97 14.27
C ALA A 323 -18.55 11.92 13.12
N ASP A 324 -19.29 13.00 12.90
CA ASP A 324 -20.21 13.14 11.75
C ASP A 324 -19.43 13.09 10.41
N ALA A 325 -18.28 13.76 10.34
CA ALA A 325 -17.42 13.69 9.15
C ALA A 325 -16.92 12.26 8.90
N ALA A 326 -16.47 11.56 9.94
CA ALA A 326 -16.02 10.16 9.82
C ALA A 326 -17.17 9.23 9.36
N ARG A 327 -18.39 9.44 9.85
CA ARG A 327 -19.60 8.73 9.40
C ARG A 327 -19.86 8.95 7.92
N LEU A 328 -19.82 10.20 7.46
CA LEU A 328 -20.05 10.54 6.05
C LEU A 328 -18.96 10.00 5.12
N VAL A 329 -17.71 9.93 5.59
CA VAL A 329 -16.61 9.26 4.86
C VAL A 329 -16.94 7.78 4.70
N TYR A 330 -17.28 7.08 5.77
CA TYR A 330 -17.65 5.67 5.71
C TYR A 330 -18.84 5.42 4.74
N GLU A 331 -19.90 6.22 4.84
CA GLU A 331 -21.07 6.09 3.94
C GLU A 331 -20.69 6.33 2.46
N LYS A 332 -19.82 7.31 2.20
CA LYS A 332 -19.31 7.61 0.86
C LYS A 332 -18.51 6.41 0.33
N ASP A 333 -17.61 5.86 1.13
CA ASP A 333 -16.68 4.82 0.71
C ASP A 333 -17.40 3.48 0.52
N VAL A 334 -18.48 3.21 1.26
CA VAL A 334 -19.42 2.09 0.95
C VAL A 334 -20.05 2.25 -0.44
N ARG A 335 -20.49 3.46 -0.82
CA ARG A 335 -21.07 3.69 -2.16
C ARG A 335 -20.03 3.55 -3.27
N LEU A 336 -18.79 4.03 -3.02
CA LEU A 336 -17.67 3.86 -3.94
C LEU A 336 -17.31 2.39 -4.10
N ALA A 337 -17.30 1.62 -3.02
CA ALA A 337 -17.05 0.19 -3.04
C ALA A 337 -18.06 -0.59 -3.91
N LEU A 338 -19.33 -0.25 -3.80
CA LEU A 338 -20.38 -0.85 -4.65
C LEU A 338 -20.16 -0.50 -6.13
N ARG A 339 -19.90 0.78 -6.43
CA ARG A 339 -19.57 1.22 -7.78
C ARG A 339 -18.38 0.46 -8.34
N ASP A 340 -17.29 0.29 -7.57
CA ASP A 340 -16.08 -0.40 -8.01
C ASP A 340 -16.37 -1.84 -8.44
N VAL A 341 -17.28 -2.54 -7.74
CA VAL A 341 -17.71 -3.90 -8.11
C VAL A 341 -18.50 -3.88 -9.42
N GLU A 342 -19.47 -2.98 -9.55
CA GLU A 342 -20.31 -2.89 -10.75
C GLU A 342 -19.47 -2.50 -11.97
N ASP A 343 -18.59 -1.51 -11.85
CA ASP A 343 -17.69 -1.09 -12.93
C ASP A 343 -16.75 -2.22 -13.36
N ALA A 344 -16.21 -2.99 -12.42
CA ALA A 344 -15.36 -4.13 -12.72
C ALA A 344 -16.13 -5.26 -13.44
N LEU A 345 -17.36 -5.54 -13.03
CA LEU A 345 -18.23 -6.54 -13.68
C LEU A 345 -18.59 -6.12 -15.13
N VAL A 346 -18.97 -4.86 -15.32
CA VAL A 346 -19.27 -4.31 -16.65
C VAL A 346 -18.04 -4.38 -17.55
N THR A 347 -16.88 -3.98 -17.08
CA THR A 347 -15.63 -4.05 -17.84
C THR A 347 -15.30 -5.49 -18.22
N TRP A 348 -15.29 -6.41 -17.26
CA TRP A 348 -14.99 -7.81 -17.52
C TRP A 348 -15.94 -8.45 -18.53
N THR A 349 -17.25 -8.24 -18.37
CA THR A 349 -18.27 -8.83 -19.26
C THR A 349 -18.18 -8.26 -20.67
N SER A 350 -17.96 -6.95 -20.81
CA SER A 350 -17.82 -6.25 -22.09
C SER A 350 -16.57 -6.73 -22.86
N GLU A 351 -15.42 -6.81 -22.17
CA GLU A 351 -14.18 -7.26 -22.83
C GLU A 351 -14.24 -8.73 -23.21
N ARG A 352 -14.85 -9.57 -22.41
CA ARG A 352 -15.10 -10.98 -22.77
C ARG A 352 -15.94 -11.11 -24.05
N GLN A 353 -16.97 -10.28 -24.20
CA GLN A 353 -17.78 -10.27 -25.43
C GLN A 353 -16.97 -9.72 -26.62
N ARG A 354 -16.16 -8.68 -26.40
CA ARG A 354 -15.27 -8.09 -27.38
C ARG A 354 -14.24 -9.11 -27.89
N GLN A 355 -13.66 -9.93 -27.01
CA GLN A 355 -12.72 -11.01 -27.35
C GLN A 355 -13.30 -11.99 -28.37
N VAL A 356 -14.57 -12.38 -28.21
CA VAL A 356 -15.24 -13.28 -29.16
C VAL A 356 -15.33 -12.65 -30.55
N SER A 357 -15.62 -11.35 -30.61
CA SER A 357 -15.70 -10.62 -31.89
C SER A 357 -14.32 -10.42 -32.53
N LEU A 358 -13.31 -10.06 -31.74
CA LEU A 358 -11.93 -9.89 -32.20
C LEU A 358 -11.31 -11.20 -32.68
N SER A 359 -11.58 -12.33 -32.03
CA SER A 359 -11.13 -13.65 -32.51
C SER A 359 -11.66 -13.97 -33.91
N LYS A 360 -12.94 -13.67 -34.17
CA LYS A 360 -13.54 -13.82 -35.52
C LYS A 360 -12.92 -12.85 -36.50
N ALA A 361 -12.67 -11.59 -36.13
CA ALA A 361 -12.05 -10.59 -36.97
C ALA A 361 -10.62 -10.99 -37.37
N VAL A 362 -9.82 -11.50 -36.40
CA VAL A 362 -8.48 -12.04 -36.70
C VAL A 362 -8.54 -13.20 -37.69
N ALA A 363 -9.43 -14.16 -37.48
CA ALA A 363 -9.58 -15.30 -38.40
C ALA A 363 -9.99 -14.86 -39.80
N ALA A 364 -10.97 -13.97 -39.96
CA ALA A 364 -11.43 -13.46 -41.23
C ALA A 364 -10.35 -12.63 -41.94
N SER A 365 -9.66 -11.75 -41.22
CA SER A 365 -8.59 -10.92 -41.81
C SER A 365 -7.37 -11.75 -42.26
N GLN A 366 -7.04 -12.84 -41.51
CA GLN A 366 -6.00 -13.79 -41.93
C GLN A 366 -6.36 -14.48 -43.28
N GLN A 367 -7.60 -14.95 -43.40
CA GLN A 367 -8.07 -15.55 -44.65
C GLN A 367 -8.04 -14.55 -45.81
N ALA A 368 -8.43 -13.29 -45.56
CA ALA A 368 -8.35 -12.23 -46.56
C ALA A 368 -6.91 -11.95 -47.02
N LEU A 369 -5.97 -11.92 -46.05
CA LEU A 369 -4.54 -11.77 -46.35
C LEU A 369 -4.00 -12.92 -47.19
N GLU A 370 -4.29 -14.17 -46.84
CA GLU A 370 -3.87 -15.35 -47.59
C GLU A 370 -4.43 -15.33 -49.02
N HIS A 371 -5.69 -14.92 -49.16
CA HIS A 371 -6.32 -14.85 -50.48
C HIS A 371 -5.68 -13.74 -51.34
N SER A 372 -5.50 -12.54 -50.77
CA SER A 372 -4.87 -11.41 -51.48
C SER A 372 -3.43 -11.73 -51.91
N THR A 373 -2.66 -12.37 -51.00
CA THR A 373 -1.28 -12.79 -51.30
C THR A 373 -1.21 -13.82 -52.44
N ARG A 374 -2.15 -14.79 -52.48
CA ARG A 374 -2.22 -15.78 -53.56
C ARG A 374 -2.58 -15.14 -54.89
N LEU A 375 -3.50 -14.19 -54.93
CA LEU A 375 -3.88 -13.47 -56.16
C LEU A 375 -2.71 -12.62 -56.68
N TYR A 376 -2.03 -11.90 -55.82
CA TYR A 376 -0.85 -11.11 -56.15
C TYR A 376 0.29 -12.01 -56.71
N GLY A 377 0.60 -13.13 -56.03
CA GLY A 377 1.62 -14.06 -56.48
C GLY A 377 1.34 -14.72 -57.84
N ARG A 378 0.07 -14.71 -58.31
CA ARG A 378 -0.34 -15.17 -59.67
C ARG A 378 -0.44 -14.02 -60.70
N GLY A 379 -0.12 -12.79 -60.31
CA GLY A 379 -0.24 -11.61 -61.14
C GLY A 379 -1.68 -11.19 -61.44
N LEU A 380 -2.67 -11.67 -60.69
CA LEU A 380 -4.10 -11.41 -60.83
C LEU A 380 -4.60 -10.21 -60.04
N SER A 381 -3.76 -9.60 -59.21
CA SER A 381 -4.09 -8.45 -58.34
C SER A 381 -2.88 -7.55 -58.20
N ALA A 382 -3.11 -6.24 -57.97
CA ALA A 382 -2.09 -5.30 -57.57
C ALA A 382 -1.60 -5.59 -56.10
N TYR A 383 -0.48 -4.99 -55.70
CA TYR A 383 0.11 -5.19 -54.39
C TYR A 383 -0.69 -4.50 -53.25
N LEU A 384 -1.35 -3.37 -53.53
CA LEU A 384 -2.10 -2.58 -52.52
C LEU A 384 -3.10 -3.39 -51.71
N PRO A 385 -3.95 -4.30 -52.27
CA PRO A 385 -4.84 -5.15 -51.51
C PRO A 385 -4.11 -6.04 -50.46
N VAL A 386 -2.89 -6.50 -50.77
CA VAL A 386 -2.08 -7.28 -49.82
C VAL A 386 -1.66 -6.43 -48.64
N LEU A 387 -1.19 -5.20 -48.90
CA LEU A 387 -0.82 -4.25 -47.83
C LEU A 387 -2.00 -3.92 -46.91
N VAL A 388 -3.17 -3.64 -47.48
CA VAL A 388 -4.38 -3.34 -46.71
C VAL A 388 -4.76 -4.54 -45.86
N ALA A 389 -4.76 -5.74 -46.40
CA ALA A 389 -5.07 -6.97 -45.65
C ALA A 389 -4.04 -7.22 -44.53
N GLN A 390 -2.74 -6.99 -44.80
CA GLN A 390 -1.67 -7.12 -43.80
C GLN A 390 -1.87 -6.15 -42.61
N ARG A 391 -2.15 -4.88 -42.89
CA ARG A 391 -2.47 -3.89 -41.87
C ARG A 391 -3.67 -4.32 -41.01
N THR A 392 -4.74 -4.78 -41.66
CA THR A 392 -5.97 -5.24 -40.99
C THR A 392 -5.69 -6.41 -40.05
N VAL A 393 -4.89 -7.41 -40.48
CA VAL A 393 -4.49 -8.54 -39.61
C VAL A 393 -3.71 -8.06 -38.41
N ASN A 394 -2.71 -7.20 -38.62
CA ASN A 394 -1.86 -6.71 -37.55
C ASN A 394 -2.64 -5.88 -36.54
N GLN A 395 -3.52 -5.00 -37.02
CA GLN A 395 -4.40 -4.20 -36.15
C GLN A 395 -5.35 -5.11 -35.36
N ALA A 396 -5.99 -6.09 -36.00
CA ALA A 396 -6.90 -7.00 -35.31
C ALA A 396 -6.19 -7.85 -34.23
N ARG A 397 -4.97 -8.29 -34.51
CA ARG A 397 -4.13 -9.02 -33.53
C ARG A 397 -3.72 -8.13 -32.36
N ASP A 398 -3.30 -6.89 -32.62
CA ASP A 398 -2.92 -5.92 -31.58
C ASP A 398 -4.11 -5.59 -30.68
N GLU A 399 -5.28 -5.31 -31.28
CA GLU A 399 -6.52 -5.06 -30.52
C GLU A 399 -6.96 -6.28 -29.72
N GLN A 400 -6.74 -7.50 -30.22
CA GLN A 400 -7.02 -8.73 -29.48
C GLN A 400 -6.16 -8.83 -28.21
N VAL A 401 -4.86 -8.54 -28.30
CA VAL A 401 -3.96 -8.56 -27.12
C VAL A 401 -4.33 -7.47 -26.14
N LEU A 402 -4.66 -6.26 -26.59
CA LEU A 402 -5.11 -5.17 -25.73
C LEU A 402 -6.42 -5.52 -25.01
N SER A 403 -7.38 -6.10 -25.72
CA SER A 403 -8.63 -6.53 -25.10
C SER A 403 -8.42 -7.68 -24.09
N GLN A 404 -7.47 -8.61 -24.33
CA GLN A 404 -7.07 -9.61 -23.33
C GLN A 404 -6.48 -8.96 -22.08
N LEU A 405 -5.66 -7.93 -22.24
CA LEU A 405 -5.12 -7.17 -21.11
C LEU A 405 -6.24 -6.50 -20.31
N GLU A 406 -7.20 -5.87 -20.98
CA GLU A 406 -8.33 -5.20 -20.31
C GLU A 406 -9.28 -6.21 -19.63
N GLU A 407 -9.47 -7.41 -20.20
CA GLU A 407 -10.18 -8.50 -19.53
C GLU A 407 -9.49 -8.91 -18.23
N VAL A 408 -8.16 -9.10 -18.26
CA VAL A 408 -7.36 -9.41 -17.06
C VAL A 408 -7.44 -8.28 -16.05
N ARG A 409 -7.34 -7.02 -16.46
CA ARG A 409 -7.50 -5.85 -15.59
C ARG A 409 -8.89 -5.79 -14.94
N GLY A 410 -9.93 -6.10 -15.68
CA GLY A 410 -11.30 -6.22 -15.16
C GLY A 410 -11.40 -7.29 -14.05
N ILE A 411 -10.76 -8.44 -14.25
CA ILE A 411 -10.67 -9.50 -13.24
C ILE A 411 -9.91 -9.04 -12.00
N ILE A 412 -8.75 -8.38 -12.18
CA ILE A 412 -7.94 -7.84 -11.07
C ILE A 412 -8.77 -6.82 -10.27
N ALA A 413 -9.45 -5.89 -10.98
CA ALA A 413 -10.32 -4.89 -10.36
C ALA A 413 -11.46 -5.55 -9.57
N LEU A 414 -12.04 -6.63 -10.07
CA LEU A 414 -13.08 -7.37 -9.39
C LEU A 414 -12.57 -8.03 -8.10
N TYR A 415 -11.43 -8.72 -8.13
CA TYR A 415 -10.82 -9.29 -6.91
C TYR A 415 -10.43 -8.21 -5.90
N ARG A 416 -9.85 -7.11 -6.37
CA ARG A 416 -9.52 -5.95 -5.53
C ARG A 416 -10.77 -5.36 -4.87
N SER A 417 -11.86 -5.16 -5.63
CA SER A 417 -13.12 -4.62 -5.11
C SER A 417 -13.80 -5.54 -4.09
N MET A 418 -13.53 -6.86 -4.17
CA MET A 418 -13.96 -7.84 -3.16
C MET A 418 -13.05 -7.91 -1.93
N GLY A 419 -11.95 -7.14 -1.89
CA GLY A 419 -10.97 -7.21 -0.80
C GLY A 419 -10.16 -8.51 -0.78
N ALA A 420 -10.05 -9.19 -1.92
CA ALA A 420 -9.33 -10.46 -2.05
C ALA A 420 -7.81 -10.26 -1.98
N GLY A 421 -7.07 -11.23 -1.40
CA GLY A 421 -5.61 -11.17 -1.31
C GLY A 421 -5.08 -10.83 0.08
N GLN A 422 -5.92 -10.90 1.13
CA GLN A 422 -5.48 -10.68 2.51
C GLN A 422 -4.72 -11.89 3.05
N SER A 423 -3.51 -11.67 3.57
CA SER A 423 -2.75 -12.72 4.26
C SER A 423 -3.30 -12.96 5.69
N ALA A 424 -3.52 -14.22 6.06
CA ALA A 424 -4.00 -14.62 7.39
C ALA A 424 -2.94 -14.47 8.51
N ARG A 425 -1.71 -14.10 8.20
CA ARG A 425 -0.58 -14.15 9.14
C ARG A 425 -0.64 -13.18 10.32
N CYS A 426 -1.60 -12.25 10.36
CA CYS A 426 -1.73 -11.26 11.45
C CYS A 426 -2.97 -11.40 12.34
N ASP A 427 -3.82 -12.42 12.18
CA ASP A 427 -5.11 -12.48 12.89
C ASP A 427 -5.06 -13.12 14.30
N THR A 428 -4.00 -13.78 14.73
CA THR A 428 -4.04 -14.61 15.97
C THR A 428 -2.87 -14.50 16.94
N ALA A 429 -1.86 -13.61 16.72
CA ALA A 429 -0.82 -13.40 17.74
C ALA A 429 -0.31 -11.96 17.74
N PRO A 430 0.02 -11.37 18.91
CA PRO A 430 0.90 -10.21 18.91
C PRO A 430 2.21 -10.67 18.28
N CYS A 431 2.61 -10.05 17.16
CA CYS A 431 3.90 -10.32 16.50
C CYS A 431 4.99 -10.20 17.58
N ARG A 432 5.46 -11.33 18.10
CA ARG A 432 6.60 -11.36 19.02
C ARG A 432 7.84 -10.96 18.24
N PRO A 433 8.73 -10.12 18.79
CA PRO A 433 9.98 -9.69 18.14
C PRO A 433 10.97 -10.82 17.83
N GLY A 434 10.63 -12.08 18.13
CA GLY A 434 11.51 -13.25 18.02
C GLY A 434 11.38 -14.08 16.73
N ASP A 435 10.31 -13.95 15.97
CA ASP A 435 10.08 -14.82 14.81
C ASP A 435 10.83 -14.39 13.53
N LEU A 436 11.54 -13.26 13.56
CA LEU A 436 12.38 -12.79 12.46
C LEU A 436 13.83 -13.31 12.51
N SER A 437 14.22 -14.05 13.57
CA SER A 437 15.60 -14.54 13.73
C SER A 437 15.87 -15.91 13.07
N SER A 438 14.85 -16.69 12.75
CA SER A 438 15.01 -18.03 12.19
C SER A 438 15.23 -18.09 10.66
N VAL A 439 15.04 -16.98 9.93
CA VAL A 439 15.25 -16.94 8.47
C VAL A 439 16.66 -16.47 8.07
N LYS A 440 17.46 -15.97 9.03
CA LYS A 440 18.83 -15.47 8.74
C LYS A 440 19.96 -16.50 8.86
N THR A 441 19.69 -17.75 9.20
CA THR A 441 20.76 -18.72 9.51
C THR A 441 21.05 -19.75 8.43
N GLU A 442 20.36 -19.77 7.30
CA GLU A 442 20.61 -20.79 6.25
C GLU A 442 21.37 -20.29 5.01
N LEU A 443 21.92 -19.07 4.99
CA LEU A 443 22.67 -18.55 3.83
C LEU A 443 24.17 -18.31 4.07
N HIS A 444 24.78 -18.96 5.06
CA HIS A 444 26.23 -18.90 5.24
C HIS A 444 26.83 -20.28 5.55
N HIS A 445 26.84 -21.20 4.56
CA HIS A 445 27.85 -22.26 4.42
C HIS A 445 28.07 -22.54 2.95
N GLY A 446 29.12 -21.97 2.43
CA GLY A 446 29.64 -22.18 1.08
C GLY A 446 31.05 -21.58 1.00
N SER A 447 31.99 -22.28 1.59
CA SER A 447 33.44 -22.41 1.30
C SER A 447 34.11 -21.42 0.32
N GLY A 448 35.23 -20.84 0.76
CA GLY A 448 36.19 -20.19 -0.12
C GLY A 448 37.38 -19.60 0.65
N THR A 449 38.38 -20.39 0.85
CA THR A 449 39.74 -20.07 1.36
C THR A 449 40.41 -18.94 0.57
N SER A 450 40.93 -17.91 1.22
CA SER A 450 42.20 -17.25 0.83
C SER A 450 42.74 -16.34 1.95
N SER A 451 44.03 -16.44 2.16
CA SER A 451 44.94 -15.90 3.15
C SER A 451 44.92 -14.38 3.37
N PRO A 452 45.45 -13.92 4.53
CA PRO A 452 45.57 -12.52 4.86
C PRO A 452 46.88 -11.92 4.34
N LEU A 453 46.79 -10.73 3.71
CA LEU A 453 47.95 -9.86 3.48
C LEU A 453 48.02 -8.81 4.60
N ALA A 454 49.12 -8.89 5.33
CA ALA A 454 49.53 -7.91 6.33
C ALA A 454 49.93 -6.58 5.67
N PHE A 455 49.45 -5.45 6.21
CA PHE A 455 50.08 -4.17 6.03
C PHE A 455 50.34 -3.51 7.39
N SER A 456 51.63 -3.25 7.65
CA SER A 456 52.18 -2.56 8.80
C SER A 456 52.29 -1.05 8.54
N PRO A 457 52.23 -0.18 9.57
CA PRO A 457 52.14 1.25 9.39
C PRO A 457 53.52 1.92 9.26
N LYS A 458 53.53 3.01 8.49
CA LYS A 458 54.37 4.18 8.75
C LYS A 458 53.53 5.44 8.57
#